data_0f5c959da3312d031eee49863c27b4a0
#
_entry.id   0f5c959da3312d031eee49863c27b4a0
#
_cell.length_a   1.000
_cell.length_b   1.000
_cell.length_c   1.000
_cell.angle_alpha   90.00
_cell.angle_beta   90.00
_cell.angle_gamma   90.00
#
_symmetry.space_group_name_H-M   'P 1'
#
loop_
_entity.id
_entity.type
_entity.pdbx_description
1 polymer ?
#
loop_
_entity_poly.entity_id
_entity_poly.type
_entity_poly.pdbx_seq_one_letter_code
_entity_poly.pdbx_strand_id
1 'polypeptide(L)'
;MSQTDGRITMAINQKLTNIIEGRVVKSCREGASEVQIRFQDGSTMMVKVMESNSPPLREGSQVRRVHENGTELMIDSEDGTTLSLQLIEPGNSISVRDKDGAAEYLG
;
A
#
# COMPACT_ATOMS: atom_id res chain seq x y z
N MET A 1 20.24 12.61 -21.95
CA MET A 1 19.95 12.07 -21.78
C MET A 1 19.46 11.63 -21.29
N SER A 2 18.98 11.62 -21.12
CA SER A 2 18.55 11.09 -20.60
C SER A 2 18.09 10.44 -20.37
N GLN A 3 17.75 10.19 -20.12
CA GLN A 3 17.29 9.43 -19.74
C GLN A 3 16.69 8.74 -19.52
N THR A 4 16.10 9.35 -19.89
CA THR A 4 15.56 8.24 -19.27
C THR A 4 16.01 6.98 -19.82
N ASP A 5 16.23 6.19 -19.25
CA ASP A 5 16.95 5.01 -19.41
C ASP A 5 16.07 3.79 -19.56
N GLY A 6 14.83 3.93 -19.84
CA GLY A 6 13.93 2.82 -20.04
C GLY A 6 13.46 2.12 -18.77
N ARG A 7 13.94 2.52 -17.64
CA ARG A 7 13.43 1.93 -16.40
C ARG A 7 12.03 2.41 -16.12
N ILE A 8 11.22 1.51 -15.60
CA ILE A 8 9.92 1.89 -15.14
C ILE A 8 10.09 2.61 -13.82
N THR A 9 9.68 3.86 -13.78
CA THR A 9 9.70 4.64 -12.55
C THR A 9 8.31 4.59 -11.95
N MET A 10 8.20 4.12 -10.72
CA MET A 10 6.93 4.08 -10.04
C MET A 10 6.55 5.48 -9.61
N ALA A 11 5.37 5.89 -10.04
CA ALA A 11 4.84 7.20 -9.66
C ALA A 11 4.27 7.12 -8.25
N ILE A 12 4.29 8.25 -7.56
CA ILE A 12 3.61 8.36 -6.28
C ILE A 12 2.10 8.36 -6.53
N ASN A 13 1.38 7.48 -5.85
CA ASN A 13 -0.07 7.55 -5.83
C ASN A 13 -0.45 8.61 -4.81
N GLN A 14 -0.59 9.85 -5.28
CA GLN A 14 -0.76 10.99 -4.40
C GLN A 14 -2.09 10.94 -3.64
N LYS A 15 -3.14 10.49 -4.30
CA LYS A 15 -4.46 10.41 -3.67
C LYS A 15 -4.43 9.42 -2.49
N LEU A 16 -3.90 8.22 -2.72
CA LEU A 16 -3.81 7.22 -1.68
C LEU A 16 -2.83 7.64 -0.60
N THR A 17 -1.69 8.22 -0.99
CA THR A 17 -0.71 8.73 -0.03
C THR A 17 -1.36 9.75 0.90
N ASN A 18 -2.11 10.70 0.35
CA ASN A 18 -2.76 11.72 1.17
C ASN A 18 -3.75 11.14 2.16
N ILE A 19 -4.34 10.00 1.83
CA ILE A 19 -5.30 9.36 2.72
C ILE A 19 -4.61 8.66 3.87
N ILE A 20 -3.56 7.89 3.59
CA ILE A 20 -2.99 7.01 4.61
C ILE A 20 -1.64 7.47 5.18
N GLU A 21 -1.02 8.51 4.62
CA GLU A 21 0.25 8.98 5.19
C GLU A 21 0.08 9.37 6.65
N GLY A 22 1.06 9.03 7.46
CA GLY A 22 1.03 9.30 8.88
C GLY A 22 0.30 8.27 9.72
N ARG A 23 -0.49 7.37 9.09
CA ARG A 23 -1.17 6.33 9.85
C ARG A 23 -0.16 5.31 10.34
N VAL A 24 -0.40 4.80 11.55
CA VAL A 24 0.50 3.86 12.20
C VAL A 24 -0.08 2.46 12.06
N VAL A 25 0.76 1.51 11.65
CA VAL A 25 0.35 0.12 11.44
C VAL A 25 0.09 -0.54 12.78
N LYS A 26 -1.07 -1.15 12.94
CA LYS A 26 -1.39 -1.99 14.08
C LYS A 26 -1.06 -3.44 13.76
N SER A 27 -1.42 -3.90 12.56
CA SER A 27 -1.08 -5.24 12.11
C SER A 27 -1.06 -5.27 10.58
N CYS A 28 -0.30 -6.21 10.03
CA CYS A 28 -0.22 -6.43 8.60
C CYS A 28 -0.23 -7.94 8.38
N ARG A 29 -1.25 -8.44 7.69
CA ARG A 29 -1.41 -9.87 7.45
C ARG A 29 -1.38 -10.15 5.97
N GLU A 30 -0.59 -11.14 5.58
CA GLU A 30 -0.52 -11.59 4.20
C GLU A 30 -1.24 -12.92 4.07
N GLY A 31 -2.32 -12.93 3.31
CA GLY A 31 -3.03 -14.14 2.97
C GLY A 31 -2.61 -14.66 1.61
N ALA A 32 -3.32 -15.68 1.12
CA ALA A 32 -2.99 -16.31 -0.15
C ALA A 32 -3.15 -15.36 -1.34
N SER A 33 -4.15 -14.49 -1.29
CA SER A 33 -4.45 -13.60 -2.41
C SER A 33 -4.78 -12.18 -1.96
N GLU A 34 -4.48 -11.84 -0.71
CA GLU A 34 -4.73 -10.49 -0.24
C GLU A 34 -3.82 -10.15 0.94
N VAL A 35 -3.59 -8.86 1.11
CA VAL A 35 -2.88 -8.31 2.25
C VAL A 35 -3.82 -7.38 2.97
N GLN A 36 -3.91 -7.51 4.29
CA GLN A 36 -4.73 -6.66 5.12
C GLN A 36 -3.84 -5.87 6.06
N ILE A 37 -3.95 -4.56 6.03
CA ILE A 37 -3.22 -3.67 6.92
C ILE A 37 -4.23 -2.97 7.81
N ARG A 38 -4.10 -3.17 9.11
CA ARG A 38 -4.91 -2.47 10.09
C ARG A 38 -4.10 -1.35 10.69
N PHE A 39 -4.72 -0.18 10.79
CA PHE A 39 -4.06 0.99 11.38
C PHE A 39 -4.58 1.24 12.79
N GLN A 40 -3.79 1.96 13.58
CA GLN A 40 -4.15 2.22 14.98
C GLN A 40 -5.39 3.07 15.14
N ASP A 41 -5.76 3.83 14.12
CA ASP A 41 -6.97 4.65 14.15
C ASP A 41 -8.24 3.83 13.87
N GLY A 42 -8.11 2.53 13.66
CA GLY A 42 -9.24 1.64 13.39
C GLY A 42 -9.54 1.45 11.91
N SER A 43 -8.86 2.19 11.03
CA SER A 43 -9.04 2.00 9.59
C SER A 43 -8.32 0.75 9.09
N THR A 44 -8.73 0.26 7.94
CA THR A 44 -8.17 -0.95 7.34
C THR A 44 -7.94 -0.75 5.86
N MET A 45 -6.78 -1.22 5.38
CA MET A 45 -6.48 -1.24 3.96
C MET A 45 -6.40 -2.69 3.52
N MET A 46 -7.11 -3.01 2.43
CA MET A 46 -7.07 -4.34 1.83
C MET A 46 -6.51 -4.22 0.43
N VAL A 47 -5.60 -5.12 0.08
CA VAL A 47 -4.99 -5.16 -1.25
C VAL A 47 -5.09 -6.58 -1.78
N LYS A 48 -5.69 -6.74 -2.96
CA LYS A 48 -5.74 -8.04 -3.64
C LYS A 48 -4.45 -8.22 -4.40
N VAL A 49 -3.74 -9.31 -4.13
CA VAL A 49 -2.39 -9.52 -4.65
C VAL A 49 -2.25 -10.86 -5.33
N MET A 50 -1.37 -10.92 -6.33
CA MET A 50 -0.93 -12.18 -6.89
C MET A 50 0.15 -12.77 -5.99
N GLU A 51 1.02 -11.92 -5.49
CA GLU A 51 2.06 -12.34 -4.56
C GLU A 51 2.61 -11.14 -3.83
N SER A 52 3.25 -11.39 -2.70
CA SER A 52 3.96 -10.39 -1.93
C SER A 52 5.44 -10.69 -2.02
N ASN A 53 6.24 -9.68 -2.37
CA ASN A 53 7.68 -9.84 -2.57
C ASN A 53 8.50 -9.33 -1.41
N SER A 54 7.85 -9.03 -0.29
CA SER A 54 8.56 -8.45 0.85
C SER A 54 7.89 -8.87 2.14
N PRO A 55 8.61 -8.76 3.28
CA PRO A 55 8.00 -9.00 4.58
C PRO A 55 6.86 -7.99 4.83
N PRO A 56 5.91 -8.35 5.70
CA PRO A 56 4.85 -7.41 6.05
C PRO A 56 5.40 -6.21 6.81
N LEU A 57 4.62 -5.13 6.81
CA LEU A 57 4.95 -3.96 7.60
C LEU A 57 4.89 -4.30 9.08
N ARG A 58 5.77 -3.70 9.85
CA ARG A 58 5.83 -3.97 11.28
C ARG A 58 4.78 -3.18 12.04
N GLU A 59 4.33 -3.75 13.12
CA GLU A 59 3.51 -3.04 14.08
C GLU A 59 4.25 -1.78 14.54
N GLY A 60 3.58 -0.65 14.54
CA GLY A 60 4.18 0.61 14.94
C GLY A 60 4.81 1.39 13.79
N SER A 61 4.94 0.79 12.61
CA SER A 61 5.45 1.51 11.44
C SER A 61 4.47 2.59 11.01
N GLN A 62 4.99 3.75 10.62
CA GLN A 62 4.16 4.85 10.17
C GLN A 62 4.29 4.98 8.67
N VAL A 63 3.16 5.06 7.97
CA VAL A 63 3.15 5.17 6.52
C VAL A 63 3.70 6.52 6.09
N ARG A 64 4.61 6.49 5.13
CA ARG A 64 5.20 7.69 4.58
C ARG A 64 4.60 8.05 3.22
N ARG A 65 4.59 7.10 2.29
CA ARG A 65 4.05 7.33 0.95
C ARG A 65 3.75 6.02 0.25
N VAL A 66 3.00 6.12 -0.82
CA VAL A 66 2.63 4.97 -1.65
C VAL A 66 3.07 5.24 -3.08
N HIS A 67 3.70 4.25 -3.70
CA HIS A 67 4.06 4.26 -5.11
C HIS A 67 3.27 3.18 -5.84
N GLU A 68 2.88 3.46 -7.06
CA GLU A 68 2.12 2.51 -7.85
C GLU A 68 2.42 2.69 -9.31
N ASN A 69 2.50 1.57 -10.08
CA ASN A 69 2.74 1.65 -11.51
C ASN A 69 1.72 0.85 -12.33
N GLY A 70 0.57 0.54 -11.76
CA GLY A 70 -0.46 -0.20 -12.46
C GLY A 70 -0.51 -1.66 -12.09
N THR A 71 0.63 -2.32 -11.93
CA THR A 71 0.66 -3.74 -11.54
C THR A 71 1.35 -3.96 -10.22
N GLU A 72 2.06 -2.98 -9.73
CA GLU A 72 2.81 -3.10 -8.49
C GLU A 72 2.51 -1.94 -7.56
N LEU A 73 2.42 -2.25 -6.27
CA LEU A 73 2.18 -1.27 -5.23
C LEU A 73 3.31 -1.35 -4.22
N MET A 74 3.87 -0.21 -3.86
CA MET A 74 4.91 -0.14 -2.82
C MET A 74 4.49 0.85 -1.76
N ILE A 75 4.50 0.42 -0.51
CA ILE A 75 4.18 1.27 0.63
C ILE A 75 5.46 1.47 1.43
N ASP A 76 5.91 2.72 1.50
CA ASP A 76 7.10 3.09 2.26
C ASP A 76 6.70 3.52 3.65
N SER A 77 7.44 3.07 4.67
CA SER A 77 7.24 3.52 6.02
C SER A 77 8.39 4.40 6.48
N GLU A 78 8.15 5.14 7.57
CA GLU A 78 9.14 6.07 8.09
C GLU A 78 10.39 5.39 8.62
N ASP A 79 10.29 4.12 8.98
CA ASP A 79 11.45 3.36 9.49
C ASP A 79 12.32 2.80 8.36
N GLY A 80 12.00 3.11 7.11
CA GLY A 80 12.78 2.66 5.96
C GLY A 80 12.35 1.34 5.38
N THR A 81 11.38 0.64 5.98
CA THR A 81 10.89 -0.59 5.39
C THR A 81 9.88 -0.29 4.28
N THR A 82 9.81 -1.19 3.31
CA THR A 82 8.91 -1.04 2.16
C THR A 82 8.17 -2.35 1.97
N LEU A 83 6.85 -2.26 1.81
CA LEU A 83 6.02 -3.40 1.46
C LEU A 83 5.78 -3.35 -0.05
N SER A 84 6.21 -4.41 -0.76
CA SER A 84 6.04 -4.51 -2.22
C SER A 84 5.02 -5.57 -2.55
N LEU A 85 4.00 -5.21 -3.30
CA LEU A 85 2.89 -6.09 -3.62
C LEU A 85 2.64 -6.10 -5.11
N GLN A 86 2.38 -7.32 -5.65
CA GLN A 86 1.99 -7.50 -7.03
C GLN A 86 0.47 -7.55 -7.08
N LEU A 87 -0.15 -6.59 -7.74
CA LEU A 87 -1.61 -6.47 -7.77
C LEU A 87 -2.23 -7.50 -8.73
N ILE A 88 -3.39 -8.05 -8.35
CA ILE A 88 -4.13 -8.96 -9.20
C ILE A 88 -4.75 -8.21 -10.36
N GLU A 89 -5.40 -7.08 -10.07
CA GLU A 89 -6.15 -6.35 -11.08
C GLU A 89 -5.92 -4.86 -10.88
N PRO A 90 -5.08 -4.26 -11.72
CA PRO A 90 -4.81 -2.82 -11.59
C PRO A 90 -6.11 -2.01 -11.65
N GLY A 91 -6.22 -1.04 -10.78
CA GLY A 91 -7.40 -0.17 -10.71
C GLY A 91 -8.56 -0.73 -9.91
N ASN A 92 -8.46 -1.98 -9.45
CA ASN A 92 -9.55 -2.60 -8.69
C ASN A 92 -9.04 -3.55 -7.62
N SER A 93 -7.91 -3.25 -7.03
CA SER A 93 -7.30 -4.16 -6.06
C SER A 93 -7.18 -3.56 -4.66
N ILE A 94 -7.38 -2.26 -4.51
CA ILE A 94 -7.07 -1.56 -3.27
C ILE A 94 -8.34 -0.97 -2.67
N SER A 95 -8.55 -1.17 -1.37
CA SER A 95 -9.61 -0.48 -0.67
C SER A 95 -9.09 -0.02 0.69
N VAL A 96 -9.50 1.17 1.10
CA VAL A 96 -9.24 1.69 2.43
C VAL A 96 -10.59 2.06 3.03
N ARG A 97 -10.86 1.57 4.23
CA ARG A 97 -12.10 1.85 4.93
C ARG A 97 -11.78 2.41 6.31
N ASP A 98 -12.60 3.36 6.76
CA ASP A 98 -12.42 3.93 8.08
C ASP A 98 -12.88 2.94 9.16
N LYS A 99 -12.81 3.36 10.42
CA LYS A 99 -13.17 2.49 11.55
C LYS A 99 -14.63 2.04 11.52
N ASP A 100 -15.47 2.76 10.81
CA ASP A 100 -16.89 2.43 10.71
C ASP A 100 -17.22 1.65 9.44
N GLY A 101 -16.22 1.35 8.63
CA GLY A 101 -16.38 0.58 7.40
C GLY A 101 -16.66 1.41 6.17
N ALA A 102 -16.69 2.74 6.29
CA ALA A 102 -16.94 3.59 5.13
C ALA A 102 -15.70 3.67 4.24
N ALA A 103 -15.91 3.63 2.93
CA ALA A 103 -14.80 3.64 1.98
C ALA A 103 -14.14 5.02 1.95
N GLU A 104 -12.82 5.04 2.12
CA GLU A 104 -12.02 6.25 1.97
C GLU A 104 -11.29 6.25 0.63
N TYR A 105 -11.03 5.07 0.09
CA TYR A 105 -10.33 4.91 -1.19
C TYR A 105 -10.72 3.57 -1.81
N LEU A 106 -11.00 3.59 -3.11
CA LEU A 106 -11.22 2.39 -3.91
C LEU A 106 -10.43 2.55 -5.20
N GLY A 107 -9.55 1.60 -5.47
CA GLY A 107 -8.69 1.66 -6.65
C GLY A 107 -7.82 0.43 -6.86
#